data_1320c4ecbbfceff34c5705d01846fc70
#
_entry.id   1320c4ecbbfceff34c5705d01846fc70
#
_cell.length_a   1.000
_cell.length_b   1.000
_cell.length_c   1.000
_cell.angle_alpha   90.00
_cell.angle_beta   90.00
_cell.angle_gamma   90.00
#
_symmetry.space_group_name_H-M   'P 1'
#
loop_
_entity.id
_entity.type
_entity.pdbx_description
1 polymer ?
#
loop_
_entity_poly.entity_id
_entity_poly.type
_entity_poly.pdbx_seq_one_letter_code
_entity_poly.pdbx_strand_id
1 'polypeptide(L)'
;SGGWYTRILVPYLGEEGRYIALNPDVRTANERLRGMMGDMATTFPPKAAEWTGVPASRIAAFNSDSLPATLNGTADRVLIFREIHNLKRFGWLDSELATMRALLKPDGLLGVVQHRARADAPDAYADGSKGYLREKDVIAWIEARGFELVGKSEVNANRADPADHPAGVWTLPPNFSQGDA
;
A
#
# COMPACT_ATOMS: atom_id res chain seq x y z
N SER A 1 2.85 3.29 -9.27
CA SER A 1 2.11 4.50 -8.88
C SER A 1 2.97 5.73 -9.17
N GLY A 2 2.36 6.88 -9.46
CA GLY A 2 3.10 8.13 -9.77
C GLY A 2 3.72 8.82 -8.56
N GLY A 3 3.93 8.12 -7.43
CA GLY A 3 4.53 8.67 -6.21
C GLY A 3 3.66 9.73 -5.51
N TRP A 4 2.36 9.70 -5.69
CA TRP A 4 1.43 10.69 -5.12
C TRP A 4 1.64 10.89 -3.62
N TYR A 5 1.57 9.81 -2.84
CA TYR A 5 1.75 9.90 -1.38
C TYR A 5 3.19 10.26 -0.99
N THR A 6 4.18 9.83 -1.76
CA THR A 6 5.59 10.20 -1.54
C THR A 6 5.80 11.70 -1.56
N ARG A 7 5.17 12.40 -2.51
CA ARG A 7 5.26 13.87 -2.65
C ARG A 7 4.70 14.63 -1.45
N ILE A 8 3.81 14.00 -0.70
CA ILE A 8 3.21 14.57 0.53
C ILE A 8 4.02 14.12 1.75
N LEU A 9 4.29 12.83 1.87
CA LEU A 9 4.87 12.26 3.07
C LEU A 9 6.33 12.62 3.28
N VAL A 10 7.14 12.62 2.21
CA VAL A 10 8.58 12.88 2.32
C VAL A 10 8.87 14.28 2.85
N PRO A 11 8.26 15.37 2.33
CA PRO A 11 8.43 16.70 2.93
C PRO A 11 7.91 16.81 4.36
N TYR A 12 6.83 16.07 4.68
CA TYR A 12 6.22 16.08 6.02
C TYR A 12 7.10 15.47 7.10
N LEU A 13 8.02 14.56 6.74
CA LEU A 13 8.91 13.86 7.70
C LEU A 13 9.95 14.77 8.38
N GLY A 14 10.09 16.03 8.00
CA GLY A 14 11.11 16.93 8.54
C GLY A 14 12.54 16.52 8.20
N GLU A 15 13.54 17.16 8.82
CA GLU A 15 14.95 16.98 8.45
C GLU A 15 15.54 15.63 8.85
N GLU A 16 15.12 15.08 9.97
CA GLU A 16 15.62 13.81 10.52
C GLU A 16 14.86 12.58 10.00
N GLY A 17 13.71 12.77 9.37
CA GLY A 17 12.88 11.68 8.90
C GLY A 17 13.49 10.93 7.71
N ARG A 18 13.29 9.63 7.68
CA ARG A 18 13.71 8.74 6.59
C ARG A 18 12.48 8.12 5.93
N TYR A 19 12.56 7.96 4.65
CA TYR A 19 11.48 7.36 3.86
C TYR A 19 11.96 6.09 3.18
N ILE A 20 11.19 5.02 3.33
CA ILE A 20 11.44 3.75 2.64
C ILE A 20 10.22 3.44 1.78
N ALA A 21 10.39 3.39 0.48
CA ALA A 21 9.39 2.88 -0.44
C ALA A 21 9.54 1.37 -0.56
N LEU A 22 8.44 0.63 -0.41
CA LEU A 22 8.44 -0.83 -0.46
C LEU A 22 7.51 -1.32 -1.57
N ASN A 23 8.03 -2.20 -2.40
CA ASN A 23 7.26 -3.01 -3.35
C ASN A 23 7.18 -4.45 -2.86
N PRO A 24 6.16 -5.21 -3.29
CA PRO A 24 6.08 -6.64 -3.02
C PRO A 24 7.25 -7.44 -3.60
N ASP A 25 7.37 -8.69 -3.16
CA ASP A 25 8.31 -9.67 -3.69
C ASP A 25 8.04 -9.90 -5.19
N VAL A 26 8.99 -9.49 -6.03
CA VAL A 26 8.86 -9.59 -7.48
C VAL A 26 9.31 -10.94 -8.05
N ARG A 27 9.90 -11.83 -7.25
CA ARG A 27 10.37 -13.16 -7.71
C ARG A 27 9.21 -14.03 -8.16
N THR A 28 8.05 -13.89 -7.51
CA THR A 28 6.81 -14.62 -7.85
C THR A 28 5.94 -13.88 -8.87
N ALA A 29 6.31 -12.64 -9.23
CA ALA A 29 5.60 -11.84 -10.20
C ALA A 29 5.78 -12.37 -11.63
N ASN A 30 4.77 -12.16 -12.48
CA ASN A 30 4.94 -12.41 -13.90
C ASN A 30 5.96 -11.42 -14.51
N GLU A 31 6.45 -11.72 -15.71
CA GLU A 31 7.50 -10.93 -16.36
C GLU A 31 7.14 -9.44 -16.50
N ARG A 32 5.89 -9.13 -16.83
CA ARG A 32 5.41 -7.75 -16.95
C ARG A 32 5.52 -6.99 -15.62
N LEU A 33 5.05 -7.58 -14.53
CA LEU A 33 5.12 -6.96 -13.20
C LEU A 33 6.58 -6.84 -12.73
N ARG A 34 7.39 -7.85 -12.99
CA ARG A 34 8.82 -7.84 -12.69
C ARG A 34 9.56 -6.71 -13.41
N GLY A 35 9.27 -6.51 -14.70
CA GLY A 35 9.83 -5.41 -15.48
C GLY A 35 9.39 -4.03 -14.98
N MET A 36 8.17 -3.90 -14.44
CA MET A 36 7.67 -2.63 -13.91
C MET A 36 8.22 -2.28 -12.51
N MET A 37 8.58 -3.28 -11.71
CA MET A 37 8.85 -3.12 -10.27
C MET A 37 10.29 -3.44 -9.90
N GLY A 38 11.01 -4.21 -10.73
CA GLY A 38 12.34 -4.75 -10.40
C GLY A 38 13.43 -3.73 -10.14
N ASP A 39 13.37 -2.57 -10.82
CA ASP A 39 14.40 -1.52 -10.72
C ASP A 39 14.08 -0.45 -9.67
N MET A 40 13.09 -0.67 -8.81
CA MET A 40 12.63 0.36 -7.89
C MET A 40 13.73 0.86 -6.94
N ALA A 41 14.58 -0.03 -6.45
CA ALA A 41 15.67 0.33 -5.53
C ALA A 41 16.60 1.40 -6.11
N THR A 42 16.83 1.38 -7.42
CA THR A 42 17.74 2.32 -8.10
C THR A 42 17.03 3.49 -8.74
N THR A 43 15.82 3.30 -9.25
CA THR A 43 15.09 4.31 -10.04
C THR A 43 14.21 5.23 -9.21
N PHE A 44 13.71 4.75 -8.07
CA PHE A 44 12.75 5.51 -7.26
C PHE A 44 13.40 6.62 -6.43
N PRO A 45 14.52 6.41 -5.68
CA PRO A 45 15.08 7.46 -4.82
C PRO A 45 15.42 8.76 -5.56
N PRO A 46 16.10 8.75 -6.73
CA PRO A 46 16.40 9.98 -7.45
C PRO A 46 15.13 10.69 -7.95
N LYS A 47 14.12 9.96 -8.43
CA LYS A 47 12.84 10.55 -8.83
C LYS A 47 12.10 11.16 -7.65
N ALA A 48 12.07 10.48 -6.52
CA ALA A 48 11.42 10.99 -5.31
C ALA A 48 12.13 12.25 -4.79
N ALA A 49 13.45 12.30 -4.85
CA ALA A 49 14.23 13.49 -4.50
C ALA A 49 13.88 14.69 -5.44
N GLU A 50 13.76 14.45 -6.74
CA GLU A 50 13.33 15.46 -7.71
C GLU A 50 11.93 16.01 -7.39
N TRP A 51 10.98 15.12 -7.04
CA TRP A 51 9.59 15.52 -6.75
C TRP A 51 9.43 16.28 -5.44
N THR A 52 10.30 16.03 -4.47
CA THR A 52 10.11 16.47 -3.08
C THR A 52 11.09 17.53 -2.64
N GLY A 53 12.19 17.71 -3.38
CA GLY A 53 13.31 18.56 -2.96
C GLY A 53 14.15 18.00 -1.79
N VAL A 54 13.85 16.77 -1.34
CA VAL A 54 14.56 16.11 -0.25
C VAL A 54 15.72 15.31 -0.81
N PRO A 55 16.93 15.34 -0.18
CA PRO A 55 18.08 14.59 -0.67
C PRO A 55 17.81 13.09 -0.82
N ALA A 56 18.24 12.49 -1.94
CA ALA A 56 18.05 11.07 -2.22
C ALA A 56 18.65 10.14 -1.13
N SER A 57 19.66 10.61 -0.37
CA SER A 57 20.24 9.86 0.75
C SER A 57 19.27 9.60 1.91
N ARG A 58 18.14 10.32 1.96
CA ARG A 58 17.09 10.14 2.96
C ARG A 58 15.94 9.27 2.44
N ILE A 59 16.00 8.86 1.19
CA ILE A 59 14.97 8.09 0.51
C ILE A 59 15.58 6.76 0.07
N ALA A 60 15.07 5.67 0.58
CA ALA A 60 15.43 4.33 0.13
C ALA A 60 14.24 3.66 -0.56
N ALA A 61 14.53 2.66 -1.38
CA ALA A 61 13.49 1.83 -1.99
C ALA A 61 13.96 0.39 -2.08
N PHE A 62 13.05 -0.55 -1.84
CA PHE A 62 13.33 -1.99 -1.88
C PHE A 62 12.12 -2.75 -2.43
N ASN A 63 12.40 -3.90 -3.00
CA ASN A 63 11.41 -4.97 -3.04
C ASN A 63 11.52 -5.78 -1.75
N SER A 64 10.42 -6.34 -1.26
CA SER A 64 10.40 -7.03 0.05
C SER A 64 11.37 -8.21 0.12
N ASP A 65 11.62 -8.88 -1.00
CA ASP A 65 12.60 -9.97 -1.12
C ASP A 65 14.08 -9.52 -1.02
N SER A 66 14.36 -8.24 -1.16
CA SER A 66 15.71 -7.65 -1.09
C SER A 66 15.87 -6.66 0.08
N LEU A 67 14.89 -6.64 0.98
CA LEU A 67 14.91 -5.75 2.14
C LEU A 67 16.02 -6.15 3.14
N PRO A 68 16.95 -5.25 3.49
CA PRO A 68 17.98 -5.56 4.48
C PRO A 68 17.39 -5.86 5.86
N ALA A 69 17.81 -6.97 6.48
CA ALA A 69 17.36 -7.36 7.81
C ALA A 69 17.70 -6.30 8.89
N THR A 70 18.68 -5.45 8.64
CA THR A 70 19.05 -4.32 9.53
C THR A 70 17.94 -3.27 9.64
N LEU A 71 16.94 -3.29 8.77
CA LEU A 71 15.78 -2.41 8.83
C LEU A 71 14.65 -2.96 9.71
N ASN A 72 14.73 -4.21 10.16
CA ASN A 72 13.75 -4.78 11.07
C ASN A 72 13.71 -3.99 12.39
N GLY A 73 12.51 -3.70 12.87
CA GLY A 73 12.29 -2.97 14.10
C GLY A 73 12.71 -1.49 14.06
N THR A 74 12.86 -0.89 12.87
CA THR A 74 13.32 0.50 12.75
C THR A 74 12.23 1.48 12.32
N ALA A 75 11.12 1.01 11.75
CA ALA A 75 10.08 1.89 11.25
C ALA A 75 9.09 2.28 12.36
N ASP A 76 8.84 3.58 12.50
CA ASP A 76 7.79 4.11 13.39
C ASP A 76 6.40 3.90 12.78
N ARG A 77 6.32 3.98 11.44
CA ARG A 77 5.06 3.87 10.67
C ARG A 77 5.30 3.08 9.40
N VAL A 78 4.38 2.18 9.11
CA VAL A 78 4.23 1.57 7.79
C VAL A 78 2.86 1.99 7.26
N LEU A 79 2.80 2.51 6.04
CA LEU A 79 1.57 3.01 5.44
C LEU A 79 1.29 2.28 4.13
N ILE A 80 0.07 1.79 3.99
CA ILE A 80 -0.40 1.14 2.78
C ILE A 80 -1.66 1.84 2.25
N PHE A 81 -1.57 2.36 1.04
CA PHE A 81 -2.63 3.14 0.43
C PHE A 81 -3.20 2.43 -0.79
N ARG A 82 -4.42 1.91 -0.66
CA ARG A 82 -5.21 1.31 -1.76
C ARG A 82 -4.47 0.17 -2.47
N GLU A 83 -3.73 -0.64 -1.71
CA GLU A 83 -2.94 -1.76 -2.24
C GLU A 83 -3.28 -3.13 -1.61
N ILE A 84 -4.01 -3.18 -0.49
CA ILE A 84 -4.39 -4.45 0.16
C ILE A 84 -5.13 -5.37 -0.83
N HIS A 85 -6.02 -4.83 -1.66
CA HIS A 85 -6.72 -5.60 -2.68
C HIS A 85 -5.78 -6.21 -3.74
N ASN A 86 -4.71 -5.49 -4.11
CA ASN A 86 -3.70 -6.01 -5.02
C ASN A 86 -2.85 -7.09 -4.34
N LEU A 87 -2.40 -6.87 -3.10
CA LEU A 87 -1.68 -7.89 -2.34
C LEU A 87 -2.51 -9.18 -2.21
N LYS A 88 -3.82 -9.04 -1.95
CA LYS A 88 -4.75 -10.17 -1.85
C LYS A 88 -4.86 -10.93 -3.17
N ARG A 89 -5.19 -10.24 -4.26
CA ARG A 89 -5.43 -10.86 -5.58
C ARG A 89 -4.18 -11.49 -6.20
N PHE A 90 -2.99 -11.01 -5.86
CA PHE A 90 -1.72 -11.58 -6.33
C PHE A 90 -1.11 -12.62 -5.37
N GLY A 91 -1.76 -12.91 -4.24
CA GLY A 91 -1.29 -13.88 -3.27
C GLY A 91 -0.09 -13.42 -2.42
N TRP A 92 0.16 -12.12 -2.34
CA TRP A 92 1.27 -11.54 -1.59
C TRP A 92 0.89 -11.06 -0.19
N LEU A 93 -0.40 -11.07 0.15
CA LEU A 93 -0.89 -10.43 1.37
C LEU A 93 -0.17 -10.92 2.62
N ASP A 94 0.00 -12.23 2.76
CA ASP A 94 0.58 -12.84 3.96
C ASP A 94 2.06 -12.50 4.12
N SER A 95 2.84 -12.62 3.04
CA SER A 95 4.27 -12.32 3.05
C SER A 95 4.53 -10.82 3.29
N GLU A 96 3.73 -9.97 2.65
CA GLU A 96 3.92 -8.52 2.80
C GLU A 96 3.49 -8.02 4.18
N LEU A 97 2.42 -8.54 4.76
CA LEU A 97 2.05 -8.22 6.15
C LEU A 97 3.11 -8.69 7.14
N ALA A 98 3.72 -9.85 6.93
CA ALA A 98 4.84 -10.32 7.75
C ALA A 98 6.06 -9.39 7.64
N THR A 99 6.40 -8.95 6.43
CA THR A 99 7.46 -7.97 6.17
C THR A 99 7.18 -6.64 6.85
N MET A 100 5.96 -6.11 6.73
CA MET A 100 5.54 -4.87 7.38
C MET A 100 5.61 -4.98 8.90
N ARG A 101 5.22 -6.14 9.45
CA ARG A 101 5.32 -6.41 10.90
C ARG A 101 6.78 -6.45 11.37
N ALA A 102 7.66 -7.07 10.59
CA ALA A 102 9.09 -7.13 10.91
C ALA A 102 9.77 -5.75 10.88
N LEU A 103 9.38 -4.88 9.95
CA LEU A 103 9.91 -3.51 9.84
C LEU A 103 9.55 -2.62 11.03
N LEU A 104 8.34 -2.78 11.58
CA LEU A 104 7.82 -1.91 12.63
C LEU A 104 8.55 -2.10 13.96
N LYS A 105 8.82 -0.99 14.64
CA LYS A 105 9.15 -0.96 16.06
C LYS A 105 8.06 -1.65 16.89
N PRO A 106 8.33 -2.05 18.15
CA PRO A 106 7.32 -2.67 19.03
C PRO A 106 6.05 -1.81 19.20
N ASP A 107 6.19 -0.48 19.23
CA ASP A 107 5.13 0.52 19.33
C ASP A 107 4.78 1.17 17.98
N GLY A 108 5.32 0.66 16.90
CA GLY A 108 5.08 1.16 15.55
C GLY A 108 3.65 0.87 15.08
N LEU A 109 3.15 1.72 14.16
CA LEU A 109 1.77 1.60 13.67
C LEU A 109 1.73 1.27 12.17
N LEU A 110 0.85 0.34 11.81
CA LEU A 110 0.44 0.09 10.43
C LEU A 110 -0.81 0.94 10.10
N GLY A 111 -0.68 1.87 9.16
CA GLY A 111 -1.79 2.65 8.65
C GLY A 111 -2.29 2.08 7.32
N VAL A 112 -3.60 1.86 7.23
CA VAL A 112 -4.23 1.26 6.03
C VAL A 112 -5.32 2.17 5.50
N VAL A 113 -5.25 2.51 4.21
CA VAL A 113 -6.33 3.14 3.47
C VAL A 113 -6.74 2.20 2.34
N GLN A 114 -8.02 1.82 2.31
CA GLN A 114 -8.55 0.86 1.34
C GLN A 114 -9.96 1.24 0.91
N HIS A 115 -10.29 1.01 -0.35
CA HIS A 115 -11.67 1.11 -0.84
C HIS A 115 -12.52 0.05 -0.18
N ARG A 116 -13.57 0.51 0.53
CA ARG A 116 -14.43 -0.34 1.33
C ARG A 116 -15.63 -0.81 0.51
N ALA A 117 -15.77 -2.13 0.36
CA ALA A 117 -16.98 -2.73 -0.15
C ALA A 117 -18.17 -2.52 0.80
N ARG A 118 -19.37 -2.54 0.29
CA ARG A 118 -20.57 -2.63 1.11
C ARG A 118 -20.54 -3.92 1.95
N ALA A 119 -21.11 -3.87 3.13
CA ALA A 119 -21.13 -5.03 4.04
C ALA A 119 -21.90 -6.24 3.44
N ASP A 120 -22.92 -5.96 2.62
CA ASP A 120 -23.78 -6.92 1.92
C ASP A 120 -23.30 -7.24 0.49
N ALA A 121 -22.15 -6.69 0.05
CA ALA A 121 -21.62 -6.98 -1.28
C ALA A 121 -21.38 -8.49 -1.47
N PRO A 122 -21.65 -9.04 -2.66
CA PRO A 122 -21.31 -10.44 -2.98
C PRO A 122 -19.80 -10.70 -2.81
N ASP A 123 -19.43 -11.94 -2.45
CA ASP A 123 -18.02 -12.30 -2.28
C ASP A 123 -17.21 -12.04 -3.55
N ALA A 124 -17.74 -12.36 -4.72
CA ALA A 124 -17.11 -12.11 -6.01
C ALA A 124 -16.87 -10.61 -6.33
N TYR A 125 -17.53 -9.70 -5.60
CA TYR A 125 -17.30 -8.26 -5.73
C TYR A 125 -16.29 -7.74 -4.70
N ALA A 126 -16.25 -8.35 -3.52
CA ALA A 126 -15.42 -7.95 -2.39
C ALA A 126 -14.14 -8.79 -2.24
N ASP A 127 -13.74 -9.54 -3.27
CA ASP A 127 -12.53 -10.37 -3.30
C ASP A 127 -11.25 -9.60 -3.67
N GLY A 128 -11.38 -8.32 -3.99
CA GLY A 128 -10.30 -7.43 -4.44
C GLY A 128 -10.18 -7.28 -5.94
N SER A 129 -10.84 -8.12 -6.76
CA SER A 129 -10.80 -8.03 -8.24
C SER A 129 -11.38 -6.70 -8.76
N LYS A 130 -12.33 -6.12 -8.01
CA LYS A 130 -12.94 -4.81 -8.27
C LYS A 130 -12.27 -3.67 -7.46
N GLY A 131 -11.19 -3.96 -6.74
CA GLY A 131 -10.48 -3.00 -5.88
C GLY A 131 -11.15 -2.75 -4.54
N TYR A 132 -12.36 -3.27 -4.31
CA TYR A 132 -13.10 -3.17 -3.06
C TYR A 132 -12.87 -4.40 -2.18
N LEU A 133 -12.78 -4.15 -0.86
CA LEU A 133 -12.69 -5.20 0.17
C LEU A 133 -13.63 -4.86 1.32
N ARG A 134 -14.23 -5.86 1.96
CA ARG A 134 -14.99 -5.62 3.19
C ARG A 134 -14.05 -5.25 4.34
N GLU A 135 -14.43 -4.24 5.11
CA GLU A 135 -13.65 -3.79 6.26
C GLU A 135 -13.34 -4.92 7.24
N LYS A 136 -14.34 -5.74 7.58
CA LYS A 136 -14.17 -6.86 8.51
C LYS A 136 -13.11 -7.87 8.04
N ASP A 137 -13.04 -8.13 6.73
CA ASP A 137 -12.12 -9.10 6.17
C ASP A 137 -10.68 -8.55 6.21
N VAL A 138 -10.50 -7.28 5.88
CA VAL A 138 -9.19 -6.59 5.96
C VAL A 138 -8.68 -6.59 7.41
N ILE A 139 -9.53 -6.25 8.38
CA ILE A 139 -9.19 -6.28 9.81
C ILE A 139 -8.75 -7.70 10.21
N ALA A 140 -9.57 -8.72 9.91
CA ALA A 140 -9.29 -10.10 10.29
C ALA A 140 -7.97 -10.61 9.69
N TRP A 141 -7.65 -10.28 8.43
CA TRP A 141 -6.39 -10.69 7.81
C TRP A 141 -5.18 -10.04 8.47
N ILE A 142 -5.28 -8.78 8.83
CA ILE A 142 -4.19 -8.02 9.48
C ILE A 142 -3.99 -8.52 10.91
N GLU A 143 -5.06 -8.71 11.68
CA GLU A 143 -5.01 -9.25 13.04
C GLU A 143 -4.43 -10.67 13.08
N ALA A 144 -4.78 -11.53 12.09
CA ALA A 144 -4.21 -12.86 11.96
C ALA A 144 -2.68 -12.86 11.76
N ARG A 145 -2.07 -11.71 11.47
CA ARG A 145 -0.62 -11.53 11.31
C ARG A 145 0.04 -10.79 12.49
N GLY A 146 -0.65 -10.75 13.64
CA GLY A 146 -0.09 -10.26 14.91
C GLY A 146 -0.18 -8.74 15.08
N PHE A 147 -1.11 -8.10 14.39
CA PHE A 147 -1.49 -6.72 14.63
C PHE A 147 -2.73 -6.65 15.52
N GLU A 148 -2.94 -5.52 16.16
CA GLU A 148 -4.14 -5.17 16.92
C GLU A 148 -4.77 -3.91 16.33
N LEU A 149 -6.10 -3.91 16.13
CA LEU A 149 -6.81 -2.72 15.66
C LEU A 149 -6.91 -1.68 16.78
N VAL A 150 -6.19 -0.57 16.64
CA VAL A 150 -6.16 0.51 17.62
C VAL A 150 -7.08 1.69 17.28
N GLY A 151 -7.58 1.77 16.05
CA GLY A 151 -8.49 2.83 15.66
C GLY A 151 -8.91 2.78 14.20
N LYS A 152 -10.00 3.50 13.91
CA LYS A 152 -10.55 3.68 12.56
C LYS A 152 -10.88 5.15 12.32
N SER A 153 -10.89 5.56 11.05
CA SER A 153 -11.27 6.91 10.65
C SER A 153 -12.13 6.89 9.39
N GLU A 154 -13.13 7.73 9.36
CA GLU A 154 -14.01 7.95 8.21
C GLU A 154 -13.60 9.20 7.39
N VAL A 155 -12.40 9.75 7.60
CA VAL A 155 -11.93 10.97 6.93
C VAL A 155 -11.95 10.88 5.40
N ASN A 156 -11.77 9.66 4.86
CA ASN A 156 -11.81 9.40 3.43
C ASN A 156 -13.14 8.82 2.94
N ALA A 157 -14.15 8.72 3.81
CA ALA A 157 -15.44 8.16 3.43
C ALA A 157 -16.15 9.08 2.43
N ASN A 158 -16.60 8.50 1.32
CA ASN A 158 -17.44 9.19 0.34
C ASN A 158 -18.82 8.52 0.30
N ARG A 159 -19.81 9.18 0.86
CA ARG A 159 -21.20 8.66 0.88
C ARG A 159 -21.85 8.64 -0.52
N ALA A 160 -21.28 9.38 -1.48
CA ALA A 160 -21.76 9.36 -2.85
C ALA A 160 -21.21 8.19 -3.68
N ASP A 161 -20.20 7.47 -3.17
CA ASP A 161 -19.70 6.26 -3.82
C ASP A 161 -20.61 5.07 -3.46
N PRO A 162 -21.40 4.52 -4.41
CA PRO A 162 -22.27 3.38 -4.15
C PRO A 162 -21.49 2.08 -3.94
N ALA A 163 -20.19 2.05 -4.27
CA ALA A 163 -19.30 0.90 -4.19
C ALA A 163 -19.85 -0.36 -4.91
N ASP A 164 -20.51 -0.16 -6.06
CA ASP A 164 -21.09 -1.22 -6.89
C ASP A 164 -20.81 -1.03 -8.39
N HIS A 165 -19.86 -0.19 -8.74
CA HIS A 165 -19.45 0.07 -10.11
C HIS A 165 -19.05 -1.23 -10.84
N PRO A 166 -19.57 -1.51 -12.05
CA PRO A 166 -19.33 -2.76 -12.76
C PRO A 166 -17.85 -3.10 -12.98
N ALA A 167 -17.02 -2.10 -13.25
CA ALA A 167 -15.57 -2.25 -13.37
C ALA A 167 -14.81 -1.92 -12.07
N GLY A 168 -15.52 -1.70 -10.95
CA GLY A 168 -14.93 -1.41 -9.65
C GLY A 168 -14.28 -0.04 -9.58
N VAL A 169 -13.29 0.11 -8.72
CA VAL A 169 -12.53 1.36 -8.51
C VAL A 169 -11.79 1.86 -9.75
N TRP A 170 -11.67 1.04 -10.78
CA TRP A 170 -10.99 1.39 -12.01
C TRP A 170 -11.76 2.39 -12.88
N THR A 171 -13.03 2.62 -12.57
CA THR A 171 -13.87 3.68 -13.18
C THR A 171 -13.80 5.00 -12.44
N LEU A 172 -13.19 5.04 -11.27
CA LEU A 172 -13.13 6.24 -10.43
C LEU A 172 -11.98 7.19 -10.84
N PRO A 173 -12.12 8.51 -10.53
CA PRO A 173 -11.03 9.44 -10.70
C PRO A 173 -9.78 9.01 -9.91
N PRO A 174 -8.59 9.46 -10.33
CA PRO A 174 -8.29 10.28 -11.50
C PRO A 174 -8.03 9.46 -12.77
N ASN A 175 -8.03 8.13 -12.69
CA ASN A 175 -7.51 7.30 -13.79
C ASN A 175 -8.53 6.98 -14.86
N PHE A 176 -9.79 6.75 -14.48
CA PHE A 176 -10.88 6.33 -15.39
C PHE A 176 -10.45 5.20 -16.34
N SER A 177 -9.60 4.27 -15.87
CA SER A 177 -8.93 3.29 -16.74
C SER A 177 -9.88 2.26 -17.36
N GLN A 178 -11.11 2.18 -16.86
CA GLN A 178 -12.19 1.33 -17.38
C GLN A 178 -13.42 2.16 -17.81
N GLY A 179 -13.22 3.45 -18.15
CA GLY A 179 -14.27 4.40 -18.49
C GLY A 179 -14.84 5.13 -17.27
N ASP A 180 -15.75 6.06 -17.51
CA ASP A 180 -16.45 6.77 -16.45
C ASP A 180 -17.50 5.86 -15.76
N ALA A 181 -17.73 6.09 -14.47
CA ALA A 181 -18.72 5.38 -13.67
C ALA A 181 -20.14 5.88 -13.93
#